data_dc92d0e2681422170cf638b579ff9e34
#
_entry.id   dc92d0e2681422170cf638b579ff9e34
#
_cell.length_a   1.000
_cell.length_b   1.000
_cell.length_c   1.000
_cell.angle_alpha   90.00
_cell.angle_beta   90.00
_cell.angle_gamma   90.00
#
_symmetry.space_group_name_H-M   'P 1'
#
loop_
_entity.id
_entity.type
_entity.pdbx_description
1 polymer ?
#
loop_
_entity_poly.entity_id
_entity_poly.type
_entity_poly.pdbx_seq_one_letter_code
_entity_poly.pdbx_strand_id
1 'polypeptide(L)'
;VQDSRLKVAVLFGGGSAEREVSLASAGQVITALRSLAHEVVAVDASRGRLSAEQEARLLASRVDEAPPSSDALAECRAGMPTLLPLDDLAGVDVVFLALHGGTGEDGTFQAMLEQAGVAYTGSGHLGSAIAMDKDMAKRLFVAAGIRTPHWLMAPCEADKAQQLIGYPLIVKPNREGSTVGLSLVRNPAGFDDAVRTAGRFDAEVMVEQFIAGRELTVGVLGERALTVGEIVLAPDAVFDYKAKYQAGQVREQFPADLPKDIVAAVQQTALRVHALLKLDGYSRTDFRLDPHGNLWCLEVNTLPGMTATSLLPQSAGASGIGFAQLCEQICRAGIARHRARR
;
A
#
# COMPACT_ATOMS: atom_id res chain seq x y z
N VAL A 1 25.00 -15.45 8.76
CA VAL A 1 24.79 -15.10 7.36
C VAL A 1 25.60 -13.86 7.09
N GLN A 2 26.63 -13.99 6.22
CA GLN A 2 27.58 -12.93 5.92
C GLN A 2 26.91 -11.64 5.45
N ASP A 3 27.40 -10.54 6.00
CA ASP A 3 27.17 -9.13 5.60
C ASP A 3 27.66 -8.88 4.17
N SER A 4 27.03 -9.51 3.18
CA SER A 4 27.40 -9.31 1.78
C SER A 4 26.72 -8.07 1.24
N ARG A 5 27.54 -7.14 0.73
CA ARG A 5 27.09 -5.99 -0.06
C ARG A 5 26.17 -6.47 -1.18
N LEU A 6 24.98 -5.90 -1.27
CA LEU A 6 24.00 -6.19 -2.32
C LEU A 6 24.11 -5.15 -3.44
N LYS A 7 23.77 -5.58 -4.65
CA LYS A 7 23.46 -4.69 -5.76
C LYS A 7 21.94 -4.64 -5.93
N VAL A 8 21.34 -3.49 -5.60
CA VAL A 8 19.90 -3.30 -5.55
C VAL A 8 19.47 -2.31 -6.62
N ALA A 9 18.51 -2.70 -7.47
CA ALA A 9 17.79 -1.72 -8.28
C ALA A 9 16.56 -1.24 -7.50
N VAL A 10 16.41 0.05 -7.29
CA VAL A 10 15.18 0.63 -6.75
C VAL A 10 14.30 1.05 -7.92
N LEU A 11 13.19 0.34 -8.12
CA LEU A 11 12.21 0.59 -9.18
C LEU A 11 11.08 1.45 -8.63
N PHE A 12 10.84 2.61 -9.26
CA PHE A 12 9.90 3.61 -8.78
C PHE A 12 9.22 4.39 -9.91
N GLY A 13 8.34 5.32 -9.55
CA GLY A 13 7.60 6.14 -10.50
C GLY A 13 6.28 5.49 -10.90
N GLY A 14 6.16 5.10 -12.16
CA GLY A 14 4.91 4.52 -12.67
C GLY A 14 3.87 5.57 -13.08
N GLY A 15 2.70 5.11 -13.53
CA GLY A 15 1.61 5.95 -14.04
C GLY A 15 0.37 5.99 -13.13
N SER A 16 0.52 5.70 -11.84
CA SER A 16 -0.57 5.76 -10.85
C SER A 16 -0.73 7.16 -10.24
N ALA A 17 -1.85 7.40 -9.58
CA ALA A 17 -2.09 8.62 -8.81
C ALA A 17 -1.09 8.80 -7.64
N GLU A 18 -0.36 7.76 -7.26
CA GLU A 18 0.61 7.75 -6.17
C GLU A 18 2.08 7.90 -6.65
N ARG A 19 2.30 8.37 -7.90
CA ARG A 19 3.65 8.54 -8.46
C ARG A 19 4.57 9.38 -7.57
N GLU A 20 4.11 10.48 -7.00
CA GLU A 20 4.91 11.34 -6.14
C GLU A 20 5.31 10.66 -4.83
N VAL A 21 4.39 9.85 -4.28
CA VAL A 21 4.67 9.01 -3.11
C VAL A 21 5.76 7.98 -3.42
N SER A 22 5.71 7.42 -4.64
CA SER A 22 6.74 6.50 -5.13
C SER A 22 8.11 7.18 -5.24
N LEU A 23 8.18 8.40 -5.77
CA LEU A 23 9.41 9.18 -5.86
C LEU A 23 9.99 9.48 -4.46
N ALA A 24 9.14 9.93 -3.53
CA ALA A 24 9.56 10.22 -2.15
C ALA A 24 10.06 8.96 -1.42
N SER A 25 9.35 7.84 -1.56
CA SER A 25 9.75 6.54 -1.02
C SER A 25 11.10 6.09 -1.58
N ALA A 26 11.27 6.17 -2.92
CA ALA A 26 12.50 5.76 -3.59
C ALA A 26 13.72 6.55 -3.10
N GLY A 27 13.59 7.88 -2.96
CA GLY A 27 14.69 8.73 -2.49
C GLY A 27 15.21 8.31 -1.11
N GLN A 28 14.29 8.01 -0.20
CA GLN A 28 14.66 7.58 1.14
C GLN A 28 15.21 6.15 1.17
N VAL A 29 14.63 5.21 0.41
CA VAL A 29 15.12 3.84 0.30
C VAL A 29 16.53 3.81 -0.32
N ILE A 30 16.77 4.55 -1.40
CA ILE A 30 18.10 4.66 -2.04
C ILE A 30 19.14 5.16 -1.03
N THR A 31 18.82 6.24 -0.31
CA THR A 31 19.70 6.82 0.73
C THR A 31 19.96 5.81 1.84
N ALA A 32 18.93 5.14 2.32
CA ALA A 32 19.04 4.16 3.40
C ALA A 32 19.91 2.95 3.01
N LEU A 33 19.70 2.38 1.83
CA LEU A 33 20.50 1.24 1.37
C LEU A 33 21.96 1.63 1.10
N ARG A 34 22.22 2.82 0.55
CA ARG A 34 23.56 3.34 0.36
C ARG A 34 24.28 3.59 1.68
N SER A 35 23.57 3.99 2.75
CA SER A 35 24.16 4.17 4.09
C SER A 35 24.67 2.85 4.69
N LEU A 36 24.15 1.71 4.23
CA LEU A 36 24.62 0.36 4.57
C LEU A 36 25.66 -0.18 3.56
N ALA A 37 26.26 0.70 2.76
CA ALA A 37 27.27 0.38 1.76
C ALA A 37 26.80 -0.56 0.62
N HIS A 38 25.49 -0.70 0.38
CA HIS A 38 24.97 -1.40 -0.79
C HIS A 38 25.20 -0.59 -2.07
N GLU A 39 25.35 -1.28 -3.20
CA GLU A 39 25.34 -0.67 -4.52
C GLU A 39 23.88 -0.48 -4.95
N VAL A 40 23.46 0.79 -5.21
CA VAL A 40 22.06 1.10 -5.52
C VAL A 40 21.95 1.81 -6.85
N VAL A 41 21.13 1.25 -7.73
CA VAL A 41 20.76 1.79 -9.04
C VAL A 41 19.32 2.31 -8.99
N ALA A 42 19.11 3.55 -9.40
CA ALA A 42 17.79 4.16 -9.51
C ALA A 42 17.19 3.86 -10.89
N VAL A 43 15.97 3.29 -10.92
CA VAL A 43 15.26 2.93 -12.15
C VAL A 43 13.84 3.50 -12.10
N ASP A 44 13.56 4.48 -12.96
CA ASP A 44 12.19 4.98 -13.15
C ASP A 44 11.45 4.06 -14.12
N ALA A 45 10.27 3.59 -13.75
CA ALA A 45 9.48 2.66 -14.56
C ALA A 45 9.13 3.20 -15.97
N SER A 46 9.11 4.54 -16.14
CA SER A 46 8.83 5.18 -17.42
C SER A 46 10.07 5.64 -18.21
N ARG A 47 11.24 5.76 -17.53
CA ARG A 47 12.46 6.35 -18.12
C ARG A 47 13.65 5.41 -18.15
N GLY A 48 13.54 4.25 -17.46
CA GLY A 48 14.65 3.32 -17.30
C GLY A 48 15.66 3.77 -16.24
N ARG A 49 16.90 3.30 -16.36
CA ARG A 49 17.98 3.61 -15.43
C ARG A 49 18.37 5.07 -15.50
N LEU A 50 18.42 5.73 -14.36
CA LEU A 50 18.77 7.14 -14.26
C LEU A 50 20.28 7.36 -14.07
N SER A 51 20.79 8.46 -14.65
CA SER A 51 22.09 9.00 -14.28
C SER A 51 22.00 9.65 -12.88
N ALA A 52 23.15 9.84 -12.21
CA ALA A 52 23.20 10.48 -10.89
C ALA A 52 22.55 11.90 -10.89
N GLU A 53 22.70 12.65 -12.00
CA GLU A 53 22.13 13.97 -12.14
C GLU A 53 20.59 13.92 -12.31
N GLN A 54 20.09 12.98 -13.14
CA GLN A 54 18.65 12.75 -13.30
C GLN A 54 18.00 12.27 -12.00
N GLU A 55 18.66 11.35 -11.30
CA GLU A 55 18.23 10.86 -9.98
C GLU A 55 18.10 12.02 -8.98
N ALA A 56 19.15 12.85 -8.84
CA ALA A 56 19.14 13.95 -7.90
C ALA A 56 18.01 14.96 -8.18
N ARG A 57 17.73 15.26 -9.44
CA ARG A 57 16.63 16.15 -9.84
C ARG A 57 15.27 15.57 -9.55
N LEU A 58 15.07 14.29 -9.88
CA LEU A 58 13.76 13.63 -9.76
C LEU A 58 13.39 13.36 -8.30
N LEU A 59 14.36 12.92 -7.49
CA LEU A 59 14.14 12.58 -6.07
C LEU A 59 14.16 13.79 -5.13
N ALA A 60 14.47 14.99 -5.63
CA ALA A 60 14.32 16.24 -4.88
C ALA A 60 12.88 16.78 -4.84
N SER A 61 11.96 16.21 -5.65
CA SER A 61 10.55 16.60 -5.66
C SER A 61 9.85 16.17 -4.36
N ARG A 62 8.83 16.95 -3.95
CA ARG A 62 7.99 16.68 -2.77
C ARG A 62 6.63 16.16 -3.23
N VAL A 63 5.93 15.49 -2.33
CA VAL A 63 4.53 15.09 -2.56
C VAL A 63 3.64 16.32 -2.45
N ASP A 64 2.84 16.59 -3.48
CA ASP A 64 1.90 17.70 -3.52
C ASP A 64 0.67 17.47 -2.62
N GLU A 65 -0.11 18.54 -2.38
CA GLU A 65 -1.33 18.49 -1.55
C GLU A 65 -2.50 17.74 -2.20
N ALA A 66 -2.45 17.55 -3.51
CA ALA A 66 -3.46 16.87 -4.30
C ALA A 66 -2.80 15.81 -5.19
N PRO A 67 -3.50 14.70 -5.50
CA PRO A 67 -2.98 13.72 -6.44
C PRO A 67 -2.75 14.37 -7.82
N PRO A 68 -1.82 13.85 -8.65
CA PRO A 68 -1.56 14.33 -9.99
C PRO A 68 -2.85 14.43 -10.83
N SER A 69 -2.90 15.42 -11.73
CA SER A 69 -4.06 15.56 -12.61
C SER A 69 -4.20 14.37 -13.57
N SER A 70 -5.41 14.15 -14.09
CA SER A 70 -5.68 13.10 -15.09
C SER A 70 -4.77 13.21 -16.31
N ASP A 71 -4.44 14.42 -16.73
CA ASP A 71 -3.59 14.66 -17.91
C ASP A 71 -2.13 14.32 -17.61
N ALA A 72 -1.61 14.72 -16.44
CA ALA A 72 -0.27 14.34 -15.97
C ALA A 72 -0.13 12.81 -15.83
N LEU A 73 -1.16 12.14 -15.33
CA LEU A 73 -1.19 10.67 -15.25
C LEU A 73 -1.27 10.01 -16.63
N ALA A 74 -2.03 10.60 -17.57
CA ALA A 74 -2.11 10.10 -18.96
C ALA A 74 -0.75 10.22 -19.66
N GLU A 75 -0.02 11.32 -19.47
CA GLU A 75 1.35 11.50 -19.99
C GLU A 75 2.32 10.47 -19.36
N CYS A 76 2.25 10.25 -18.05
CA CYS A 76 3.05 9.23 -17.39
C CYS A 76 2.74 7.82 -17.91
N ARG A 77 1.45 7.50 -18.11
CA ARG A 77 1.01 6.21 -18.67
C ARG A 77 1.46 6.03 -20.11
N ALA A 78 1.38 7.07 -20.93
CA ALA A 78 1.87 7.06 -22.33
C ALA A 78 3.39 6.83 -22.42
N GLY A 79 4.13 7.30 -21.41
CA GLY A 79 5.58 7.06 -21.29
C GLY A 79 5.94 5.70 -20.68
N MET A 80 4.95 4.95 -20.15
CA MET A 80 5.22 3.63 -19.60
C MET A 80 5.54 2.64 -20.73
N PRO A 81 6.68 1.94 -20.67
CA PRO A 81 6.97 0.91 -21.65
C PRO A 81 5.97 -0.24 -21.50
N THR A 82 5.60 -0.85 -22.60
CA THR A 82 4.74 -2.05 -22.62
C THR A 82 5.39 -3.22 -21.86
N LEU A 83 6.73 -3.19 -21.75
CA LEU A 83 7.53 -4.15 -21.01
C LEU A 83 8.52 -3.39 -20.11
N LEU A 84 8.78 -3.92 -18.90
CA LEU A 84 9.84 -3.40 -18.05
C LEU A 84 11.18 -3.39 -18.80
N PRO A 85 12.03 -2.36 -18.63
CA PRO A 85 13.36 -2.32 -19.19
C PRO A 85 14.27 -3.32 -18.46
N LEU A 86 14.12 -4.61 -18.76
CA LEU A 86 14.85 -5.69 -18.08
C LEU A 86 16.37 -5.57 -18.20
N ASP A 87 16.86 -4.96 -19.27
CA ASP A 87 18.29 -4.69 -19.44
C ASP A 87 18.83 -3.74 -18.37
N ASP A 88 18.00 -2.79 -17.90
CA ASP A 88 18.34 -1.88 -16.80
C ASP A 88 18.42 -2.58 -15.43
N LEU A 89 17.84 -3.77 -15.34
CA LEU A 89 17.83 -4.62 -14.14
C LEU A 89 18.89 -5.74 -14.22
N ALA A 90 19.70 -5.78 -15.28
CA ALA A 90 20.71 -6.84 -15.44
C ALA A 90 21.78 -6.80 -14.36
N GLY A 91 22.08 -7.96 -13.79
CA GLY A 91 23.17 -8.15 -12.83
C GLY A 91 22.91 -7.55 -11.45
N VAL A 92 21.63 -7.20 -11.09
CA VAL A 92 21.27 -6.87 -9.71
C VAL A 92 20.91 -8.12 -8.91
N ASP A 93 21.15 -8.08 -7.60
CA ASP A 93 20.76 -9.17 -6.69
C ASP A 93 19.27 -9.17 -6.42
N VAL A 94 18.65 -7.98 -6.41
CA VAL A 94 17.24 -7.79 -6.12
C VAL A 94 16.73 -6.44 -6.64
N VAL A 95 15.46 -6.40 -7.05
CA VAL A 95 14.72 -5.17 -7.36
C VAL A 95 13.89 -4.79 -6.14
N PHE A 96 14.17 -3.62 -5.55
CA PHE A 96 13.30 -3.02 -4.53
C PHE A 96 12.14 -2.30 -5.22
N LEU A 97 10.91 -2.77 -5.01
CA LEU A 97 9.71 -2.14 -5.54
C LEU A 97 9.30 -0.98 -4.62
N ALA A 98 9.58 0.25 -5.06
CA ALA A 98 9.12 1.49 -4.43
C ALA A 98 7.96 2.12 -5.23
N LEU A 99 7.16 1.28 -5.88
CA LEU A 99 5.98 1.65 -6.65
C LEU A 99 4.75 1.64 -5.72
N HIS A 100 3.75 2.47 -6.05
CA HIS A 100 2.48 2.50 -5.33
C HIS A 100 1.32 2.60 -6.32
N GLY A 101 0.26 1.84 -6.05
CA GLY A 101 -0.94 1.77 -6.87
C GLY A 101 -0.74 1.24 -8.29
N GLY A 102 -1.84 1.03 -9.00
CA GLY A 102 -1.87 0.58 -10.40
C GLY A 102 -0.99 -0.64 -10.68
N THR A 103 -0.40 -0.68 -11.89
CA THR A 103 0.44 -1.81 -12.36
C THR A 103 1.68 -2.09 -11.47
N GLY A 104 2.06 -1.16 -10.63
CA GLY A 104 3.15 -1.34 -9.66
C GLY A 104 2.77 -2.25 -8.50
N GLU A 105 1.50 -2.26 -8.11
CA GLU A 105 1.02 -2.96 -6.92
C GLU A 105 -0.02 -4.05 -7.22
N ASP A 106 -0.62 -4.07 -8.41
CA ASP A 106 -1.67 -5.03 -8.81
C ASP A 106 -1.17 -6.41 -9.26
N GLY A 107 0.12 -6.68 -9.15
CA GLY A 107 0.73 -7.93 -9.57
C GLY A 107 1.32 -7.91 -10.99
N THR A 108 1.07 -6.88 -11.78
CA THR A 108 1.53 -6.81 -13.17
C THR A 108 3.06 -6.78 -13.26
N PHE A 109 3.73 -5.87 -12.57
CA PHE A 109 5.20 -5.81 -12.55
C PHE A 109 5.81 -7.02 -11.86
N GLN A 110 5.17 -7.55 -10.83
CA GLN A 110 5.58 -8.76 -10.14
C GLN A 110 5.60 -9.96 -11.11
N ALA A 111 4.57 -10.12 -11.94
CA ALA A 111 4.52 -11.18 -12.95
C ALA A 111 5.62 -11.05 -14.01
N MET A 112 5.89 -9.82 -14.47
CA MET A 112 6.98 -9.56 -15.43
C MET A 112 8.35 -9.92 -14.85
N LEU A 113 8.61 -9.56 -13.58
CA LEU A 113 9.86 -9.89 -12.89
C LEU A 113 10.00 -11.39 -12.63
N GLU A 114 8.90 -12.07 -12.28
CA GLU A 114 8.87 -13.54 -12.13
C GLU A 114 9.19 -14.24 -13.45
N GLN A 115 8.57 -13.81 -14.56
CA GLN A 115 8.84 -14.36 -15.89
C GLN A 115 10.30 -14.14 -16.33
N ALA A 116 10.87 -13.00 -15.97
CA ALA A 116 12.28 -12.68 -16.25
C ALA A 116 13.27 -13.37 -15.32
N GLY A 117 12.82 -14.07 -14.28
CA GLY A 117 13.67 -14.70 -13.30
C GLY A 117 14.47 -13.72 -12.43
N VAL A 118 13.94 -12.51 -12.22
CA VAL A 118 14.54 -11.44 -11.43
C VAL A 118 13.98 -11.46 -10.01
N ALA A 119 14.85 -11.46 -9.00
CA ALA A 119 14.43 -11.34 -7.60
C ALA A 119 13.90 -9.92 -7.33
N TYR A 120 12.82 -9.80 -6.56
CA TYR A 120 12.21 -8.53 -6.18
C TYR A 120 11.61 -8.59 -4.77
N THR A 121 11.36 -7.42 -4.18
CA THR A 121 10.83 -7.28 -2.82
C THR A 121 9.29 -7.33 -2.80
N GLY A 122 8.72 -7.71 -1.65
CA GLY A 122 7.29 -7.75 -1.43
C GLY A 122 6.61 -9.03 -1.93
N SER A 123 5.31 -8.96 -2.09
CA SER A 123 4.45 -10.11 -2.43
C SER A 123 4.57 -10.50 -3.91
N GLY A 124 4.26 -11.77 -4.21
CA GLY A 124 4.18 -12.27 -5.59
C GLY A 124 2.95 -11.73 -6.34
N HIS A 125 2.89 -11.97 -7.66
CA HIS A 125 1.84 -11.46 -8.52
C HIS A 125 0.42 -11.80 -8.02
N LEU A 126 0.19 -13.06 -7.62
CA LEU A 126 -1.13 -13.50 -7.15
C LEU A 126 -1.58 -12.77 -5.88
N GLY A 127 -0.70 -12.71 -4.87
CA GLY A 127 -1.01 -12.03 -3.62
C GLY A 127 -1.24 -10.53 -3.82
N SER A 128 -0.42 -9.88 -4.64
CA SER A 128 -0.56 -8.47 -5.00
C SER A 128 -1.89 -8.19 -5.71
N ALA A 129 -2.25 -9.01 -6.71
CA ALA A 129 -3.51 -8.85 -7.45
C ALA A 129 -4.74 -9.02 -6.55
N ILE A 130 -4.75 -10.03 -5.68
CA ILE A 130 -5.86 -10.25 -4.75
C ILE A 130 -5.95 -9.13 -3.71
N ALA A 131 -4.83 -8.68 -3.17
CA ALA A 131 -4.81 -7.62 -2.15
C ALA A 131 -5.29 -6.27 -2.72
N MET A 132 -4.95 -5.97 -3.99
CA MET A 132 -5.36 -4.76 -4.66
C MET A 132 -6.85 -4.73 -4.97
N ASP A 133 -7.45 -5.89 -5.26
CA ASP A 133 -8.89 -6.05 -5.49
C ASP A 133 -9.63 -6.21 -4.17
N LYS A 134 -10.22 -5.10 -3.67
CA LYS A 134 -10.87 -5.07 -2.36
C LYS A 134 -12.07 -6.03 -2.27
N ASP A 135 -12.84 -6.20 -3.35
CA ASP A 135 -13.96 -7.14 -3.37
C ASP A 135 -13.47 -8.58 -3.19
N MET A 136 -12.42 -8.99 -3.94
CA MET A 136 -11.83 -10.32 -3.83
C MET A 136 -11.19 -10.55 -2.45
N ALA A 137 -10.42 -9.58 -1.95
CA ALA A 137 -9.81 -9.67 -0.63
C ALA A 137 -10.86 -9.84 0.47
N LYS A 138 -11.94 -9.04 0.45
CA LYS A 138 -13.02 -9.11 1.43
C LYS A 138 -13.82 -10.42 1.37
N ARG A 139 -14.04 -10.97 0.16
CA ARG A 139 -14.64 -12.31 0.02
C ARG A 139 -13.80 -13.39 0.70
N LEU A 140 -12.49 -13.32 0.56
CA LEU A 140 -11.57 -14.23 1.25
C LEU A 140 -11.57 -13.99 2.76
N PHE A 141 -11.61 -12.73 3.23
CA PHE A 141 -11.73 -12.42 4.66
C PHE A 141 -12.98 -13.07 5.27
N VAL A 142 -14.13 -12.89 4.62
CA VAL A 142 -15.40 -13.51 5.07
C VAL A 142 -15.30 -15.02 5.11
N ALA A 143 -14.78 -15.65 4.05
CA ALA A 143 -14.60 -17.10 3.97
C ALA A 143 -13.67 -17.66 5.07
N ALA A 144 -12.68 -16.85 5.50
CA ALA A 144 -11.76 -17.20 6.59
C ALA A 144 -12.25 -16.77 8.00
N GLY A 145 -13.47 -16.23 8.11
CA GLY A 145 -14.01 -15.74 9.38
C GLY A 145 -13.29 -14.48 9.93
N ILE A 146 -12.68 -13.68 9.06
CA ILE A 146 -12.12 -12.37 9.39
C ILE A 146 -13.22 -11.34 9.17
N ARG A 147 -13.55 -10.60 10.23
CA ARG A 147 -14.59 -9.57 10.16
C ARG A 147 -14.12 -8.40 9.29
N THR A 148 -14.95 -8.02 8.33
CA THR A 148 -14.74 -6.88 7.43
C THR A 148 -16.08 -6.14 7.25
N PRO A 149 -16.11 -4.83 7.00
CA PRO A 149 -17.35 -4.10 6.79
C PRO A 149 -18.21 -4.73 5.68
N HIS A 150 -19.52 -4.72 5.82
CA HIS A 150 -20.43 -5.15 4.77
C HIS A 150 -20.28 -4.27 3.55
N TRP A 151 -20.42 -4.84 2.35
CA TRP A 151 -20.27 -4.08 1.12
C TRP A 151 -21.16 -4.60 -0.01
N LEU A 152 -21.38 -3.75 -0.98
CA LEU A 152 -22.00 -4.04 -2.27
C LEU A 152 -21.06 -3.52 -3.37
N MET A 153 -21.15 -4.14 -4.56
CA MET A 153 -20.53 -3.59 -5.75
C MET A 153 -21.59 -2.88 -6.61
N ALA A 154 -21.25 -1.72 -7.16
CA ALA A 154 -22.07 -1.06 -8.15
C ALA A 154 -22.12 -1.88 -9.47
N PRO A 155 -23.22 -1.82 -10.25
CA PRO A 155 -24.38 -0.98 -10.02
C PRO A 155 -25.29 -1.48 -8.89
N CYS A 156 -25.65 -0.61 -7.98
CA CYS A 156 -26.67 -0.87 -6.96
C CYS A 156 -27.44 0.45 -6.67
N GLU A 157 -28.73 0.30 -6.33
CA GLU A 157 -29.60 1.45 -6.00
C GLU A 157 -29.34 1.95 -4.57
N ALA A 158 -29.51 3.26 -4.36
CA ALA A 158 -29.35 3.90 -3.05
C ALA A 158 -30.25 3.25 -1.96
N ASP A 159 -31.50 2.93 -2.31
CA ASP A 159 -32.43 2.25 -1.41
C ASP A 159 -31.95 0.86 -1.00
N LYS A 160 -31.37 0.11 -1.94
CA LYS A 160 -30.77 -1.21 -1.66
C LYS A 160 -29.57 -1.08 -0.73
N ALA A 161 -28.72 -0.08 -0.96
CA ALA A 161 -27.58 0.22 -0.10
C ALA A 161 -28.06 0.60 1.32
N GLN A 162 -29.07 1.43 1.44
CA GLN A 162 -29.69 1.77 2.73
C GLN A 162 -30.26 0.55 3.45
N GLN A 163 -30.97 -0.31 2.73
CA GLN A 163 -31.59 -1.50 3.32
C GLN A 163 -30.57 -2.54 3.83
N LEU A 164 -29.49 -2.77 3.08
CA LEU A 164 -28.55 -3.84 3.38
C LEU A 164 -27.36 -3.38 4.24
N ILE A 165 -26.98 -2.12 4.15
CA ILE A 165 -25.79 -1.58 4.83
C ILE A 165 -26.19 -0.46 5.82
N GLY A 166 -27.03 0.47 5.42
CA GLY A 166 -27.39 1.68 6.19
C GLY A 166 -26.39 2.82 5.96
N TYR A 167 -26.80 4.05 6.31
CA TYR A 167 -25.93 5.23 6.26
C TYR A 167 -25.35 5.53 7.66
N PRO A 168 -24.14 6.12 7.74
CA PRO A 168 -23.29 6.55 6.63
C PRO A 168 -22.62 5.39 5.88
N LEU A 169 -22.27 5.63 4.59
CA LEU A 169 -21.59 4.69 3.70
C LEU A 169 -20.24 5.27 3.26
N ILE A 170 -19.32 4.39 2.93
CA ILE A 170 -18.13 4.71 2.13
C ILE A 170 -18.38 4.25 0.69
N VAL A 171 -18.19 5.14 -0.27
CA VAL A 171 -18.19 4.80 -1.69
C VAL A 171 -16.77 5.05 -2.21
N LYS A 172 -16.15 4.04 -2.83
CA LYS A 172 -14.75 4.08 -3.25
C LYS A 172 -14.50 3.21 -4.48
N PRO A 173 -13.46 3.51 -5.28
CA PRO A 173 -12.97 2.59 -6.31
C PRO A 173 -12.53 1.26 -5.68
N ASN A 174 -12.68 0.15 -6.42
CA ASN A 174 -12.28 -1.18 -5.93
C ASN A 174 -10.76 -1.35 -5.83
N ARG A 175 -10.01 -0.81 -6.79
CA ARG A 175 -8.56 -1.05 -6.98
C ARG A 175 -7.68 0.19 -6.84
N GLU A 176 -8.16 1.23 -6.17
CA GLU A 176 -7.35 2.42 -5.90
C GLU A 176 -6.88 2.49 -4.46
N GLY A 177 -5.70 3.11 -4.26
CA GLY A 177 -5.10 3.38 -2.97
C GLY A 177 -5.33 4.82 -2.50
N SER A 178 -4.70 5.18 -1.37
CA SER A 178 -4.59 6.55 -0.85
C SER A 178 -5.89 7.35 -0.79
N THR A 179 -7.04 6.68 -0.60
CA THR A 179 -8.37 7.33 -0.54
C THR A 179 -8.77 8.11 -1.80
N VAL A 180 -8.11 7.86 -2.93
CA VAL A 180 -8.47 8.46 -4.22
C VAL A 180 -9.88 8.03 -4.61
N GLY A 181 -10.73 9.01 -4.94
CA GLY A 181 -12.12 8.76 -5.35
C GLY A 181 -13.07 8.30 -4.21
N LEU A 182 -12.61 8.25 -2.96
CA LEU A 182 -13.42 7.86 -1.81
C LEU A 182 -14.34 8.99 -1.37
N SER A 183 -15.59 8.65 -1.05
CA SER A 183 -16.59 9.56 -0.53
C SER A 183 -17.30 8.97 0.70
N LEU A 184 -17.44 9.78 1.77
CA LEU A 184 -18.30 9.46 2.91
C LEU A 184 -19.71 10.00 2.62
N VAL A 185 -20.65 9.10 2.39
CA VAL A 185 -22.05 9.41 2.05
C VAL A 185 -22.93 9.27 3.29
N ARG A 186 -23.51 10.37 3.74
CA ARG A 186 -24.28 10.42 4.99
C ARG A 186 -25.78 10.18 4.82
N ASN A 187 -26.29 10.31 3.59
CA ASN A 187 -27.69 10.13 3.26
C ASN A 187 -27.85 9.80 1.76
N PRO A 188 -29.03 9.32 1.31
CA PRO A 188 -29.26 8.90 -0.07
C PRO A 188 -28.98 9.96 -1.14
N ALA A 189 -29.15 11.25 -0.83
CA ALA A 189 -29.03 12.32 -1.82
C ALA A 189 -27.60 12.46 -2.41
N GLY A 190 -26.57 12.05 -1.67
CA GLY A 190 -25.18 12.08 -2.15
C GLY A 190 -24.71 10.79 -2.82
N PHE A 191 -25.54 9.75 -2.90
CA PHE A 191 -25.13 8.42 -3.32
C PHE A 191 -24.66 8.36 -4.77
N ASP A 192 -25.49 8.84 -5.71
CA ASP A 192 -25.20 8.77 -7.15
C ASP A 192 -23.98 9.61 -7.53
N ASP A 193 -23.78 10.75 -6.87
CA ASP A 193 -22.60 11.59 -7.08
C ASP A 193 -21.33 10.90 -6.58
N ALA A 194 -21.40 10.21 -5.46
CA ALA A 194 -20.29 9.45 -4.92
C ALA A 194 -19.91 8.26 -5.84
N VAL A 195 -20.91 7.49 -6.31
CA VAL A 195 -20.68 6.38 -7.25
C VAL A 195 -20.06 6.91 -8.55
N ARG A 196 -20.55 8.02 -9.08
CA ARG A 196 -20.02 8.66 -10.29
C ARG A 196 -18.59 9.17 -10.09
N THR A 197 -18.30 9.71 -8.90
CA THR A 197 -16.95 10.19 -8.54
C THR A 197 -15.96 9.03 -8.49
N ALA A 198 -16.28 7.95 -7.78
CA ALA A 198 -15.46 6.75 -7.70
C ALA A 198 -15.26 6.09 -9.08
N GLY A 199 -16.32 6.05 -9.90
CA GLY A 199 -16.31 5.49 -11.25
C GLY A 199 -15.40 6.21 -12.26
N ARG A 200 -14.85 7.38 -11.91
CA ARG A 200 -13.82 8.06 -12.72
C ARG A 200 -12.43 7.40 -12.56
N PHE A 201 -12.23 6.67 -11.48
CA PHE A 201 -10.94 6.08 -11.14
C PHE A 201 -10.90 4.57 -11.39
N ASP A 202 -12.02 3.87 -11.19
CA ASP A 202 -12.15 2.43 -11.47
C ASP A 202 -13.57 2.14 -11.98
N ALA A 203 -13.68 1.25 -12.97
CA ALA A 203 -14.97 0.77 -13.48
C ALA A 203 -15.75 -0.03 -12.42
N GLU A 204 -15.05 -0.61 -11.44
CA GLU A 204 -15.62 -1.32 -10.31
C GLU A 204 -15.66 -0.41 -9.08
N VAL A 205 -16.87 -0.09 -8.60
CA VAL A 205 -17.09 0.79 -7.45
C VAL A 205 -17.66 -0.01 -6.29
N MET A 206 -17.03 0.13 -5.14
CA MET A 206 -17.45 -0.48 -3.88
C MET A 206 -18.27 0.51 -3.04
N VAL A 207 -19.39 0.03 -2.52
CA VAL A 207 -20.23 0.70 -1.53
C VAL A 207 -20.10 -0.07 -0.23
N GLU A 208 -19.49 0.52 0.79
CA GLU A 208 -19.07 -0.16 2.01
C GLU A 208 -19.69 0.48 3.26
N GLN A 209 -19.97 -0.32 4.26
CA GLN A 209 -20.41 0.13 5.57
C GLN A 209 -19.33 1.00 6.24
N PHE A 210 -19.72 2.20 6.67
CA PHE A 210 -18.82 3.00 7.51
C PHE A 210 -18.78 2.44 8.93
N ILE A 211 -17.59 2.11 9.40
CA ILE A 211 -17.36 1.67 10.78
C ILE A 211 -16.85 2.86 11.59
N ALA A 212 -17.67 3.35 12.50
CA ALA A 212 -17.26 4.38 13.46
C ALA A 212 -16.24 3.80 14.47
N GLY A 213 -15.36 4.66 15.01
CA GLY A 213 -14.40 4.26 16.03
C GLY A 213 -12.96 4.62 15.67
N ARG A 214 -12.01 3.84 16.18
CA ARG A 214 -10.57 4.09 16.04
C ARG A 214 -10.03 3.45 14.76
N GLU A 215 -9.09 4.12 14.11
CA GLU A 215 -8.40 3.58 12.93
C GLU A 215 -7.03 3.05 13.34
N LEU A 216 -6.78 1.76 13.10
CA LEU A 216 -5.56 1.07 13.50
C LEU A 216 -4.83 0.55 12.26
N THR A 217 -3.52 0.51 12.37
CA THR A 217 -2.65 -0.04 11.34
C THR A 217 -1.55 -0.89 11.94
N VAL A 218 -1.13 -1.94 11.24
CA VAL A 218 -0.02 -2.78 11.66
C VAL A 218 0.76 -3.32 10.48
N GLY A 219 2.08 -3.20 10.56
CA GLY A 219 2.99 -3.83 9.60
C GLY A 219 3.18 -5.31 9.90
N VAL A 220 3.41 -6.09 8.85
CA VAL A 220 3.93 -7.45 8.91
C VAL A 220 5.28 -7.45 8.19
N LEU A 221 6.29 -8.08 8.78
CA LEU A 221 7.61 -8.29 8.19
C LEU A 221 8.00 -9.77 8.34
N GLY A 222 8.00 -10.50 7.24
CA GLY A 222 8.09 -11.96 7.26
C GLY A 222 6.92 -12.59 8.03
N GLU A 223 7.22 -13.34 9.07
CA GLU A 223 6.24 -13.98 9.95
C GLU A 223 5.94 -13.17 11.23
N ARG A 224 6.44 -11.93 11.31
CA ARG A 224 6.32 -11.10 12.51
C ARG A 224 5.37 -9.93 12.26
N ALA A 225 4.32 -9.80 13.09
CA ALA A 225 3.57 -8.57 13.20
C ALA A 225 4.37 -7.53 14.01
N LEU A 226 4.40 -6.31 13.51
CA LEU A 226 5.11 -5.18 14.09
C LEU A 226 4.22 -4.47 15.14
N THR A 227 4.70 -3.33 15.63
CA THR A 227 3.94 -2.52 16.59
C THR A 227 2.68 -1.94 15.97
N VAL A 228 1.55 -2.12 16.63
CA VAL A 228 0.26 -1.53 16.21
C VAL A 228 0.30 -0.03 16.39
N GLY A 229 -0.10 0.70 15.36
CA GLY A 229 -0.30 2.14 15.38
C GLY A 229 -1.75 2.54 15.31
N GLU A 230 -2.03 3.75 15.72
CA GLU A 230 -3.34 4.39 15.59
C GLU A 230 -3.21 5.67 14.78
N ILE A 231 -4.15 5.86 13.87
CA ILE A 231 -4.35 7.07 13.09
C ILE A 231 -5.47 7.85 13.80
N VAL A 232 -5.07 8.87 14.57
CA VAL A 232 -6.01 9.67 15.37
C VAL A 232 -6.65 10.72 14.47
N LEU A 233 -7.90 10.47 14.12
CA LEU A 233 -8.74 11.34 13.28
C LEU A 233 -9.72 12.15 14.14
N ALA A 234 -10.21 13.27 13.60
CA ALA A 234 -11.39 13.92 14.16
C ALA A 234 -12.61 12.96 14.09
N PRO A 235 -13.59 13.10 14.98
CA PRO A 235 -14.81 12.29 14.95
C PRO A 235 -15.45 12.31 13.55
N ASP A 236 -15.84 11.14 13.04
CA ASP A 236 -16.43 10.94 11.70
C ASP A 236 -15.59 11.41 10.51
N ALA A 237 -14.29 11.64 10.70
CA ALA A 237 -13.37 11.90 9.61
C ALA A 237 -12.89 10.60 8.96
N VAL A 238 -12.48 10.70 7.70
CA VAL A 238 -11.80 9.65 6.94
C VAL A 238 -10.35 10.08 6.73
N PHE A 239 -9.43 9.13 6.82
CA PHE A 239 -8.01 9.36 6.54
C PHE A 239 -7.82 9.55 5.02
N ASP A 240 -8.09 10.76 4.53
CA ASP A 240 -8.05 11.12 3.12
C ASP A 240 -6.62 11.37 2.60
N TYR A 241 -6.48 11.60 1.29
CA TYR A 241 -5.19 11.83 0.63
C TYR A 241 -4.42 12.99 1.27
N LYS A 242 -5.10 14.11 1.53
CA LYS A 242 -4.48 15.29 2.14
C LYS A 242 -3.97 14.98 3.55
N ALA A 243 -4.77 14.28 4.35
CA ALA A 243 -4.40 13.87 5.70
C ALA A 243 -3.22 12.88 5.73
N LYS A 244 -3.05 12.06 4.69
CA LYS A 244 -1.94 11.08 4.58
C LYS A 244 -0.57 11.71 4.30
N TYR A 245 -0.53 12.80 3.55
CA TYR A 245 0.73 13.35 3.02
C TYR A 245 1.06 14.77 3.48
N GLN A 246 0.16 15.43 4.22
CA GLN A 246 0.39 16.76 4.78
C GLN A 246 0.69 16.70 6.27
N ALA A 247 1.85 17.21 6.65
CA ALA A 247 2.28 17.23 8.06
C ALA A 247 1.32 18.01 8.96
N GLY A 248 0.94 17.41 10.11
CA GLY A 248 0.17 18.06 11.16
C GLY A 248 -1.35 17.99 11.02
N GLN A 249 -1.89 17.36 10.00
CA GLN A 249 -3.35 17.17 9.82
C GLN A 249 -3.89 15.96 10.59
N VAL A 250 -3.05 14.96 10.82
CA VAL A 250 -3.39 13.72 11.53
C VAL A 250 -2.28 13.40 12.51
N ARG A 251 -2.64 12.90 13.67
CA ARG A 251 -1.67 12.38 14.63
C ARG A 251 -1.58 10.87 14.48
N GLU A 252 -0.41 10.39 14.09
CA GLU A 252 -0.07 8.97 14.05
C GLU A 252 0.64 8.60 15.36
N GLN A 253 0.10 7.61 16.07
CA GLN A 253 0.61 7.20 17.38
C GLN A 253 1.12 5.76 17.35
N PHE A 254 2.43 5.58 17.54
CA PHE A 254 3.09 4.28 17.68
C PHE A 254 3.88 4.22 18.99
N PRO A 255 3.61 3.25 19.89
CA PRO A 255 2.50 2.30 19.85
C PRO A 255 1.14 2.97 20.07
N ALA A 256 0.08 2.34 19.55
CA ALA A 256 -1.29 2.70 19.86
C ALA A 256 -1.59 2.44 21.36
N ASP A 257 -2.33 3.35 21.98
CA ASP A 257 -2.79 3.18 23.38
C ASP A 257 -4.01 2.25 23.41
N LEU A 258 -3.75 0.94 23.52
CA LEU A 258 -4.74 -0.12 23.45
C LEU A 258 -4.51 -1.18 24.55
N PRO A 259 -5.59 -1.83 25.02
CA PRO A 259 -5.48 -3.04 25.84
C PRO A 259 -4.65 -4.13 25.13
N LYS A 260 -3.88 -4.91 25.91
CA LYS A 260 -2.96 -5.92 25.35
C LYS A 260 -3.66 -6.99 24.53
N ASP A 261 -4.87 -7.38 24.91
CA ASP A 261 -5.70 -8.35 24.20
C ASP A 261 -6.14 -7.81 22.83
N ILE A 262 -6.48 -6.54 22.72
CA ILE A 262 -6.78 -5.87 21.45
C ILE A 262 -5.53 -5.80 20.56
N VAL A 263 -4.38 -5.40 21.12
CA VAL A 263 -3.10 -5.41 20.37
C VAL A 263 -2.82 -6.80 19.80
N ALA A 264 -2.95 -7.84 20.62
CA ALA A 264 -2.74 -9.22 20.19
C ALA A 264 -3.73 -9.64 19.09
N ALA A 265 -5.01 -9.26 19.21
CA ALA A 265 -6.03 -9.56 18.21
C ALA A 265 -5.74 -8.88 16.87
N VAL A 266 -5.31 -7.61 16.87
CA VAL A 266 -4.90 -6.86 15.66
C VAL A 266 -3.71 -7.55 14.98
N GLN A 267 -2.66 -7.86 15.76
CA GLN A 267 -1.45 -8.50 15.23
C GLN A 267 -1.73 -9.89 14.66
N GLN A 268 -2.49 -10.73 15.38
CA GLN A 268 -2.87 -12.06 14.91
C GLN A 268 -3.73 -12.00 13.64
N THR A 269 -4.67 -11.04 13.58
CA THR A 269 -5.52 -10.87 12.40
C THR A 269 -4.70 -10.44 11.20
N ALA A 270 -3.74 -9.52 11.36
CA ALA A 270 -2.85 -9.10 10.28
C ALA A 270 -1.99 -10.25 9.74
N LEU A 271 -1.43 -11.09 10.62
CA LEU A 271 -0.70 -12.31 10.21
C LEU A 271 -1.61 -13.29 9.46
N ARG A 272 -2.87 -13.48 9.92
CA ARG A 272 -3.85 -14.32 9.23
C ARG A 272 -4.19 -13.76 7.84
N VAL A 273 -4.39 -12.44 7.72
CA VAL A 273 -4.63 -11.77 6.43
C VAL A 273 -3.44 -11.96 5.49
N HIS A 274 -2.22 -11.70 5.98
CA HIS A 274 -0.99 -11.88 5.21
C HIS A 274 -0.86 -13.31 4.65
N ALA A 275 -1.07 -14.32 5.48
CA ALA A 275 -1.01 -15.72 5.08
C ALA A 275 -2.17 -16.11 4.14
N LEU A 276 -3.39 -15.65 4.43
CA LEU A 276 -4.61 -15.95 3.66
C LEU A 276 -4.48 -15.50 2.20
N LEU A 277 -3.97 -14.28 2.00
CA LEU A 277 -3.79 -13.70 0.66
C LEU A 277 -2.47 -14.14 0.01
N LYS A 278 -1.71 -15.05 0.63
CA LYS A 278 -0.41 -15.53 0.16
C LYS A 278 0.59 -14.40 -0.08
N LEU A 279 0.61 -13.45 0.85
CA LEU A 279 1.56 -12.35 0.80
C LEU A 279 2.94 -12.82 1.27
N ASP A 280 3.97 -12.13 0.80
CA ASP A 280 5.37 -12.42 1.10
C ASP A 280 6.11 -11.16 1.54
N GLY A 281 7.17 -11.35 2.30
CA GLY A 281 8.14 -10.32 2.66
C GLY A 281 7.58 -9.31 3.65
N TYR A 282 6.69 -8.46 3.22
CA TYR A 282 6.07 -7.44 4.09
C TYR A 282 4.70 -7.00 3.57
N SER A 283 3.88 -6.47 4.47
CA SER A 283 2.60 -5.83 4.16
C SER A 283 2.18 -4.89 5.29
N ARG A 284 1.13 -4.09 5.05
CA ARG A 284 0.45 -3.30 6.09
C ARG A 284 -1.03 -3.58 6.01
N THR A 285 -1.64 -3.92 7.15
CA THR A 285 -3.08 -4.16 7.24
C THR A 285 -3.73 -3.04 8.05
N ASP A 286 -4.82 -2.49 7.52
CA ASP A 286 -5.54 -1.37 8.11
C ASP A 286 -6.90 -1.85 8.64
N PHE A 287 -7.28 -1.36 9.83
CA PHE A 287 -8.44 -1.81 10.60
C PHE A 287 -9.26 -0.65 11.16
N ARG A 288 -10.54 -0.93 11.45
CA ARG A 288 -11.35 -0.11 12.35
C ARG A 288 -11.64 -0.91 13.61
N LEU A 289 -11.52 -0.26 14.77
CA LEU A 289 -11.96 -0.79 16.07
C LEU A 289 -13.20 0.00 16.47
N ASP A 290 -14.36 -0.67 16.48
CA ASP A 290 -15.62 -0.02 16.82
C ASP A 290 -15.75 0.24 18.35
N PRO A 291 -16.72 1.07 18.79
CA PRO A 291 -16.91 1.36 20.23
C PRO A 291 -17.27 0.13 21.09
N HIS A 292 -17.65 -0.98 20.46
CA HIS A 292 -17.97 -2.23 21.15
C HIS A 292 -16.75 -3.16 21.25
N GLY A 293 -15.58 -2.73 20.77
CA GLY A 293 -14.35 -3.51 20.77
C GLY A 293 -14.24 -4.53 19.63
N ASN A 294 -15.12 -4.46 18.63
CA ASN A 294 -14.99 -5.33 17.46
C ASN A 294 -13.96 -4.80 16.48
N LEU A 295 -13.08 -5.68 16.03
CA LEU A 295 -12.07 -5.38 15.03
C LEU A 295 -12.60 -5.68 13.62
N TRP A 296 -12.47 -4.71 12.71
CA TRP A 296 -12.91 -4.78 11.33
C TRP A 296 -11.71 -4.56 10.40
N CYS A 297 -11.35 -5.58 9.61
CA CYS A 297 -10.29 -5.47 8.61
C CYS A 297 -10.81 -4.69 7.38
N LEU A 298 -10.14 -3.60 7.04
CA LEU A 298 -10.51 -2.76 5.88
C LEU A 298 -9.84 -3.28 4.61
N GLU A 299 -8.52 -3.32 4.62
CA GLU A 299 -7.68 -3.66 3.48
C GLU A 299 -6.28 -4.07 3.93
N VAL A 300 -5.51 -4.61 2.99
CA VAL A 300 -4.08 -4.87 3.16
C VAL A 300 -3.30 -4.30 1.98
N ASN A 301 -2.21 -3.61 2.28
CA ASN A 301 -1.33 -2.97 1.31
C ASN A 301 -0.06 -3.81 1.15
N THR A 302 0.28 -4.18 -0.08
CA THR A 302 1.44 -5.02 -0.41
C THR A 302 2.71 -4.23 -0.66
N LEU A 303 2.60 -2.97 -1.09
CA LEU A 303 3.68 -2.01 -1.23
C LEU A 303 3.35 -0.72 -0.46
N PRO A 304 3.26 -0.77 0.89
CA PRO A 304 2.97 0.42 1.68
C PRO A 304 4.07 1.47 1.53
N GLY A 305 3.73 2.73 1.78
CA GLY A 305 4.67 3.86 1.70
C GLY A 305 5.96 3.61 2.49
N MET A 306 7.08 3.97 1.89
CA MET A 306 8.44 3.72 2.38
C MET A 306 9.23 5.03 2.59
N THR A 307 8.55 6.07 3.12
CA THR A 307 9.26 7.20 3.73
C THR A 307 9.45 6.95 5.23
N ALA A 308 10.41 7.59 5.89
CA ALA A 308 10.63 7.43 7.33
C ALA A 308 9.39 7.78 8.18
N THR A 309 8.50 8.62 7.66
CA THR A 309 7.24 9.01 8.29
C THR A 309 6.04 8.17 7.83
N SER A 310 6.22 7.20 6.93
CA SER A 310 5.14 6.30 6.51
C SER A 310 4.81 5.28 7.61
N LEU A 311 3.58 4.79 7.63
CA LEU A 311 3.03 3.94 8.70
C LEU A 311 3.81 2.64 8.92
N LEU A 312 4.27 1.96 7.85
CA LEU A 312 5.07 0.73 7.99
C LEU A 312 6.45 1.01 8.61
N PRO A 313 7.26 1.98 8.14
CA PRO A 313 8.51 2.36 8.79
C PRO A 313 8.32 2.81 10.24
N GLN A 314 7.27 3.54 10.59
CA GLN A 314 6.97 3.91 11.97
C GLN A 314 6.66 2.68 12.84
N SER A 315 5.83 1.75 12.33
CA SER A 315 5.53 0.46 12.97
C SER A 315 6.81 -0.35 13.24
N ALA A 316 7.74 -0.38 12.25
CA ALA A 316 9.04 -1.03 12.37
C ALA A 316 9.95 -0.32 13.39
N GLY A 317 10.04 1.01 13.34
CA GLY A 317 10.80 1.82 14.30
C GLY A 317 10.37 1.60 15.74
N ALA A 318 9.05 1.62 15.99
CA ALA A 318 8.47 1.31 17.30
C ALA A 318 8.70 -0.16 17.73
N SER A 319 9.00 -1.04 16.78
CA SER A 319 9.39 -2.44 17.03
C SER A 319 10.92 -2.63 17.18
N GLY A 320 11.70 -1.54 17.18
CA GLY A 320 13.16 -1.56 17.33
C GLY A 320 13.92 -1.80 16.02
N ILE A 321 13.28 -1.67 14.85
CA ILE A 321 13.90 -1.86 13.54
C ILE A 321 14.10 -0.49 12.88
N GLY A 322 15.33 -0.03 12.75
CA GLY A 322 15.66 1.22 12.07
C GLY A 322 15.33 1.17 10.57
N PHE A 323 15.09 2.33 9.94
CA PHE A 323 14.61 2.40 8.56
C PHE A 323 15.57 1.74 7.56
N ALA A 324 16.88 1.96 7.68
CA ALA A 324 17.87 1.32 6.80
C ALA A 324 17.88 -0.22 6.97
N GLN A 325 17.77 -0.69 8.20
CA GLN A 325 17.68 -2.12 8.50
C GLN A 325 16.37 -2.73 7.95
N LEU A 326 15.26 -2.00 8.01
CA LEU A 326 13.99 -2.43 7.42
C LEU A 326 14.15 -2.63 5.90
N CYS A 327 14.72 -1.65 5.19
CA CYS A 327 14.96 -1.73 3.74
C CYS A 327 15.85 -2.93 3.38
N GLU A 328 16.91 -3.16 4.16
CA GLU A 328 17.82 -4.31 3.94
C GLU A 328 17.10 -5.64 4.20
N GLN A 329 16.35 -5.78 5.29
CA GLN A 329 15.60 -6.99 5.59
C GLN A 329 14.58 -7.31 4.49
N ILE A 330 13.90 -6.29 3.95
CA ILE A 330 12.98 -6.42 2.81
C ILE A 330 13.73 -6.93 1.57
N CYS A 331 14.91 -6.40 1.24
CA CYS A 331 15.73 -6.89 0.13
C CYS A 331 16.11 -8.36 0.32
N ARG A 332 16.61 -8.72 1.50
CA ARG A 332 17.01 -10.09 1.82
C ARG A 332 15.86 -11.09 1.78
N ALA A 333 14.67 -10.68 2.23
CA ALA A 333 13.46 -11.49 2.12
C ALA A 333 13.08 -11.76 0.65
N GLY A 334 13.17 -10.75 -0.23
CA GLY A 334 12.94 -10.92 -1.67
C GLY A 334 13.89 -11.90 -2.32
N ILE A 335 15.20 -11.83 -1.98
CA ILE A 335 16.21 -12.79 -2.45
C ILE A 335 15.90 -14.20 -1.95
N ALA A 336 15.57 -14.35 -0.67
CA ALA A 336 15.26 -15.65 -0.07
C ALA A 336 14.04 -16.30 -0.73
N ARG A 337 12.97 -15.52 -0.94
CA ARG A 337 11.78 -15.97 -1.66
C ARG A 337 12.10 -16.46 -3.08
N HIS A 338 12.89 -15.67 -3.82
CA HIS A 338 13.27 -16.02 -5.18
C HIS A 338 14.05 -17.35 -5.24
N ARG A 339 14.96 -17.56 -4.28
CA ARG A 339 15.73 -18.81 -4.17
C ARG A 339 14.86 -20.01 -3.82
N ALA A 340 13.84 -19.83 -2.97
CA ALA A 340 12.95 -20.91 -2.55
C ALA A 340 11.97 -21.36 -3.67
N ARG A 341 11.78 -20.53 -4.71
CA ARG A 341 10.90 -20.84 -5.85
C ARG A 341 11.61 -21.47 -7.05
N ARG A 342 12.95 -21.49 -7.02
CA ARG A 342 13.80 -22.19 -7.99
C ARG A 342 14.12 -23.60 -7.52
#